data_5860fd648336ff1a02d787291928340b
#
_entry.id   5860fd648336ff1a02d787291928340b
#
_cell.length_a   1.000
_cell.length_b   1.000
_cell.length_c   1.000
_cell.angle_alpha   90.00
_cell.angle_beta   90.00
_cell.angle_gamma   90.00
#
_symmetry.space_group_name_H-M   'P 1'
#
loop_
_entity.id
_entity.type
_entity.pdbx_description
1 polymer ?
#
loop_
_entity_poly.entity_id
_entity_poly.type
_entity_poly.pdbx_seq_one_letter_code
_entity_poly.pdbx_strand_id
1 'polypeptide(L)'
;MEFESKPSGLIFAYYSNSLRTQLKLISFTFLLLFLANQKIFAGEFFGEIISTNEEALAFLNSIDQKKENSFWPNIKPDLFYDNLKLNLEKPGSFYPGRSTNFCAYGALSYLVMQKDPLGYVKFMNELYEKGSASFNNNLFKPSKGVMKAAGTLKFKGVLDIRHAEQMWFLVLADKFKGYLNLFHKKFKEGDENTFWAATNLAKFDRMVSKMLGTHVKAVGSDLIKPWVKDPYSYLVKRLGNKVVSLYINNQIIHKKNHDKIKFSIPTHYIILKSITRVDDKITLRYWDYGSDTEMQISAKTLKKIIFGIISIDK
;
A
#
# COMPACT_ATOMS: atom_id res chain seq x y z
N MET A 1 -44.52 -63.63 35.92
CA MET A 1 -43.18 -63.57 35.33
C MET A 1 -43.09 -62.29 34.62
N GLU A 2 -42.51 -61.26 35.31
CA GLU A 2 -42.22 -59.92 34.72
C GLU A 2 -40.82 -59.92 34.14
N PHE A 3 -40.73 -59.61 32.88
CA PHE A 3 -39.43 -59.37 32.24
C PHE A 3 -39.11 -57.87 32.26
N GLU A 4 -38.21 -57.48 33.14
CA GLU A 4 -37.63 -56.15 33.10
C GLU A 4 -36.74 -55.96 31.87
N SER A 5 -37.04 -55.01 31.03
CA SER A 5 -36.16 -54.54 29.96
C SER A 5 -35.24 -53.44 30.47
N LYS A 6 -33.93 -53.69 30.50
CA LYS A 6 -32.87 -52.70 30.81
C LYS A 6 -32.72 -51.68 29.69
N PRO A 7 -32.44 -50.40 29.97
CA PRO A 7 -32.42 -49.37 28.98
C PRO A 7 -31.09 -49.34 28.19
N SER A 8 -31.18 -49.37 26.86
CA SER A 8 -30.10 -49.26 25.89
C SER A 8 -29.62 -47.81 25.66
N GLY A 9 -29.99 -46.88 26.55
CA GLY A 9 -29.70 -45.44 26.36
C GLY A 9 -28.28 -44.97 26.73
N LEU A 10 -27.55 -45.71 27.55
CA LEU A 10 -26.24 -45.25 28.07
C LEU A 10 -25.05 -45.39 27.10
N ILE A 11 -25.13 -46.34 26.19
CA ILE A 11 -24.05 -46.60 25.20
C ILE A 11 -24.08 -45.55 24.09
N PHE A 12 -25.26 -45.10 23.66
CA PHE A 12 -25.40 -44.05 22.63
C PHE A 12 -24.94 -42.68 23.11
N ALA A 13 -25.11 -42.34 24.39
CA ALA A 13 -24.64 -41.08 24.97
C ALA A 13 -23.12 -40.98 25.07
N TYR A 14 -22.45 -42.12 25.33
CA TYR A 14 -20.99 -42.16 25.44
C TYR A 14 -20.30 -42.00 24.09
N TYR A 15 -20.79 -42.60 23.01
CA TYR A 15 -20.29 -42.45 21.65
C TYR A 15 -20.53 -41.06 21.09
N SER A 16 -21.66 -40.41 21.37
CA SER A 16 -21.98 -39.06 20.94
C SER A 16 -21.05 -38.00 21.57
N ASN A 17 -20.69 -38.13 22.84
CA ASN A 17 -19.80 -37.23 23.52
C ASN A 17 -18.34 -37.39 23.04
N SER A 18 -17.88 -38.61 22.78
CA SER A 18 -16.56 -38.89 22.21
C SER A 18 -16.41 -38.29 20.81
N LEU A 19 -17.41 -38.43 19.95
CA LEU A 19 -17.42 -37.89 18.59
C LEU A 19 -17.40 -36.35 18.59
N ARG A 20 -18.18 -35.71 19.48
CA ARG A 20 -18.19 -34.26 19.65
C ARG A 20 -16.87 -33.72 20.16
N THR A 21 -16.21 -34.45 21.04
CA THR A 21 -14.88 -34.06 21.58
C THR A 21 -13.79 -34.18 20.49
N GLN A 22 -13.83 -35.27 19.70
CA GLN A 22 -12.91 -35.44 18.57
C GLN A 22 -13.11 -34.37 17.48
N LEU A 23 -14.36 -34.03 17.12
CA LEU A 23 -14.66 -32.95 16.16
C LEU A 23 -14.20 -31.59 16.66
N LYS A 24 -14.31 -31.30 17.96
CA LYS A 24 -13.77 -30.06 18.56
C LYS A 24 -12.24 -30.03 18.51
N LEU A 25 -11.58 -31.16 18.78
CA LEU A 25 -10.12 -31.26 18.70
C LEU A 25 -9.62 -31.06 17.27
N ILE A 26 -10.26 -31.69 16.30
CA ILE A 26 -9.94 -31.55 14.87
C ILE A 26 -10.16 -30.10 14.42
N SER A 27 -11.28 -29.48 14.80
CA SER A 27 -11.56 -28.06 14.47
C SER A 27 -10.54 -27.12 15.11
N PHE A 28 -10.13 -27.39 16.37
CA PHE A 28 -9.11 -26.60 17.06
C PHE A 28 -7.71 -26.77 16.45
N THR A 29 -7.37 -27.98 16.02
CA THR A 29 -6.10 -28.27 15.34
C THR A 29 -6.06 -27.60 13.96
N PHE A 30 -7.17 -27.63 13.19
CA PHE A 30 -7.29 -26.88 11.93
C PHE A 30 -7.19 -25.37 12.13
N LEU A 31 -7.79 -24.84 13.19
CA LEU A 31 -7.68 -23.41 13.55
C LEU A 31 -6.25 -23.04 13.91
N LEU A 32 -5.54 -23.87 14.70
CA LEU A 32 -4.15 -23.64 15.03
C LEU A 32 -3.22 -23.75 13.82
N LEU A 33 -3.44 -24.72 12.92
CA LEU A 33 -2.73 -24.83 11.66
C LEU A 33 -3.01 -23.65 10.72
N PHE A 34 -4.23 -23.16 10.70
CA PHE A 34 -4.62 -21.96 9.94
C PHE A 34 -3.95 -20.70 10.50
N LEU A 35 -3.93 -20.54 11.82
CA LEU A 35 -3.25 -19.43 12.51
C LEU A 35 -1.71 -19.52 12.40
N ALA A 36 -1.15 -20.72 12.46
CA ALA A 36 0.28 -20.94 12.22
C ALA A 36 0.67 -20.63 10.76
N ASN A 37 -0.15 -21.03 9.79
CA ASN A 37 0.05 -20.66 8.40
C ASN A 37 -0.10 -19.15 8.14
N GLN A 38 -0.94 -18.45 8.89
CA GLN A 38 -1.02 -16.98 8.78
C GLN A 38 0.25 -16.29 9.31
N LYS A 39 0.91 -16.84 10.33
CA LYS A 39 2.22 -16.34 10.79
C LYS A 39 3.38 -16.64 9.83
N ILE A 40 3.30 -17.73 9.07
CA ILE A 40 4.33 -18.09 8.06
C ILE A 40 4.24 -17.16 6.83
N PHE A 41 3.09 -16.54 6.54
CA PHE A 41 2.93 -15.54 5.46
C PHE A 41 3.19 -14.08 5.87
N ALA A 42 3.44 -13.82 7.15
CA ALA A 42 4.03 -12.57 7.63
C ALA A 42 5.58 -12.60 7.54
N GLY A 43 6.12 -13.36 6.61
CA GLY A 43 7.53 -13.31 6.25
C GLY A 43 7.87 -11.89 5.81
N GLU A 44 8.94 -11.36 6.35
CA GLU A 44 9.48 -10.02 6.20
C GLU A 44 9.27 -9.51 4.78
N PHE A 45 8.45 -8.48 4.65
CA PHE A 45 8.11 -7.85 3.37
C PHE A 45 9.40 -7.34 2.68
N PHE A 46 10.33 -6.83 3.49
CA PHE A 46 11.71 -6.56 3.14
C PHE A 46 12.66 -7.48 3.94
N GLY A 47 13.75 -7.93 3.32
CA GLY A 47 14.78 -8.74 3.98
C GLY A 47 15.57 -7.95 5.03
N GLU A 48 15.71 -6.62 4.85
CA GLU A 48 16.34 -5.71 5.79
C GLU A 48 15.36 -4.57 6.13
N ILE A 49 14.91 -4.53 7.38
CA ILE A 49 14.14 -3.45 7.96
C ILE A 49 15.14 -2.50 8.62
N ILE A 50 15.11 -1.22 8.22
CA ILE A 50 16.06 -0.20 8.71
C ILE A 50 15.65 0.26 10.12
N SER A 51 14.33 0.37 10.38
CA SER A 51 13.81 0.82 11.66
C SER A 51 12.41 0.25 11.91
N THR A 52 11.94 0.32 13.16
CA THR A 52 10.63 -0.19 13.58
C THR A 52 9.61 0.93 13.82
N ASN A 53 8.32 0.57 13.88
CA ASN A 53 7.27 1.51 14.24
C ASN A 53 7.39 1.99 15.69
N GLU A 54 7.89 1.13 16.58
CA GLU A 54 8.12 1.42 18.00
C GLU A 54 9.21 2.50 18.14
N GLU A 55 10.32 2.39 17.43
CA GLU A 55 11.37 3.41 17.39
C GLU A 55 10.85 4.73 16.84
N ALA A 56 10.04 4.68 15.78
CA ALA A 56 9.42 5.86 15.19
C ALA A 56 8.41 6.54 16.14
N LEU A 57 7.60 5.77 16.86
CA LEU A 57 6.67 6.29 17.88
C LEU A 57 7.43 6.89 19.07
N ALA A 58 8.50 6.24 19.53
CA ALA A 58 9.36 6.77 20.60
C ALA A 58 9.96 8.13 20.20
N PHE A 59 10.47 8.25 18.98
CA PHE A 59 10.95 9.52 18.44
C PHE A 59 9.83 10.56 18.38
N LEU A 60 8.66 10.22 17.83
CA LEU A 60 7.53 11.14 17.69
C LEU A 60 7.06 11.66 19.04
N ASN A 61 7.08 10.84 20.10
CA ASN A 61 6.70 11.23 21.44
C ASN A 61 7.78 12.08 22.16
N SER A 62 9.01 12.11 21.66
CA SER A 62 10.13 12.87 22.24
C SER A 62 10.23 14.33 21.73
N ILE A 63 9.50 14.68 20.67
CA ILE A 63 9.57 16.02 20.04
C ILE A 63 8.42 16.92 20.51
N ASP A 64 8.63 18.25 20.41
CA ASP A 64 7.59 19.23 20.69
C ASP A 64 6.57 19.31 19.54
N GLN A 65 5.41 18.71 19.75
CA GLN A 65 4.32 18.61 18.78
C GLN A 65 3.44 19.86 18.68
N LYS A 66 3.66 20.87 19.50
CA LYS A 66 2.83 22.08 19.54
C LYS A 66 3.44 23.26 18.78
N LYS A 67 4.67 23.09 18.28
CA LYS A 67 5.40 24.17 17.61
C LYS A 67 4.72 24.55 16.29
N GLU A 68 4.21 25.79 16.22
CA GLU A 68 3.72 26.36 14.98
C GLU A 68 4.85 26.54 13.96
N ASN A 69 4.49 26.51 12.69
CA ASN A 69 5.44 26.55 11.61
C ASN A 69 5.10 27.60 10.54
N SER A 70 6.05 28.44 10.20
CA SER A 70 5.88 29.48 9.17
C SER A 70 6.01 28.97 7.73
N PHE A 71 6.63 27.80 7.51
CA PHE A 71 6.81 27.26 6.17
C PHE A 71 5.53 26.65 5.59
N TRP A 72 4.66 26.10 6.45
CA TRP A 72 3.44 25.37 6.08
C TRP A 72 2.19 26.03 6.66
N PRO A 73 1.74 27.18 6.11
CA PRO A 73 0.74 28.03 6.76
C PRO A 73 -0.63 27.38 6.94
N ASN A 74 -0.92 26.32 6.22
CA ASN A 74 -2.21 25.61 6.27
C ASN A 74 -2.11 24.21 6.91
N ILE A 75 -0.93 23.80 7.35
CA ILE A 75 -0.75 22.57 8.13
C ILE A 75 -0.93 22.88 9.61
N LYS A 76 -1.97 22.33 10.22
CA LYS A 76 -2.19 22.43 11.66
C LYS A 76 -1.32 21.42 12.39
N PRO A 77 -0.54 21.84 13.43
CA PRO A 77 0.39 20.95 14.13
C PRO A 77 -0.27 19.70 14.69
N ASP A 78 -1.38 19.86 15.40
CA ASP A 78 -2.17 18.77 15.99
C ASP A 78 -2.56 17.72 14.92
N LEU A 79 -3.18 18.15 13.82
CA LEU A 79 -3.60 17.27 12.74
C LEU A 79 -2.40 16.62 12.00
N PHE A 80 -1.27 17.31 11.93
CA PHE A 80 -0.05 16.78 11.34
C PHE A 80 0.53 15.64 12.18
N TYR A 81 0.72 15.87 13.46
CA TYR A 81 1.32 14.87 14.35
C TYR A 81 0.38 13.70 14.64
N ASP A 82 -0.92 13.95 14.80
CA ASP A 82 -1.94 12.88 14.89
C ASP A 82 -1.94 11.99 13.64
N ASN A 83 -1.76 12.58 12.45
CA ASN A 83 -1.66 11.80 11.23
C ASN A 83 -0.36 10.99 11.15
N LEU A 84 0.79 11.54 11.57
CA LEU A 84 2.03 10.77 11.64
C LEU A 84 1.89 9.57 12.60
N LYS A 85 1.30 9.79 13.77
CA LYS A 85 1.04 8.73 14.75
C LYS A 85 0.13 7.65 14.16
N LEU A 86 -0.97 8.05 13.52
CA LEU A 86 -1.88 7.11 12.87
C LEU A 86 -1.19 6.28 11.77
N ASN A 87 -0.30 6.90 10.98
CA ASN A 87 0.45 6.20 9.94
C ASN A 87 1.41 5.15 10.53
N LEU A 88 1.96 5.39 11.73
CA LEU A 88 2.79 4.42 12.45
C LEU A 88 1.97 3.29 13.07
N GLU A 89 0.84 3.61 13.69
CA GLU A 89 -0.07 2.62 14.30
C GLU A 89 -0.76 1.75 13.24
N LYS A 90 -1.00 2.30 12.05
CA LYS A 90 -1.67 1.64 10.92
C LYS A 90 -0.90 1.87 9.62
N PRO A 91 0.27 1.23 9.41
CA PRO A 91 1.15 1.49 8.27
C PRO A 91 0.52 1.30 6.90
N GLY A 92 -0.58 0.55 6.82
CA GLY A 92 -1.36 0.36 5.59
C GLY A 92 -2.39 1.45 5.30
N SER A 93 -2.58 2.45 6.17
CA SER A 93 -3.72 3.38 6.12
C SER A 93 -3.50 4.63 5.24
N PHE A 94 -2.39 4.74 4.53
CA PHE A 94 -2.16 5.86 3.59
C PHE A 94 -3.25 5.92 2.53
N TYR A 95 -3.94 7.06 2.46
CA TYR A 95 -5.05 7.24 1.54
C TYR A 95 -4.78 8.36 0.55
N PRO A 96 -4.42 8.04 -0.70
CA PRO A 96 -4.06 9.05 -1.71
C PRO A 96 -5.24 9.83 -2.29
N GLY A 97 -6.48 9.50 -1.93
CA GLY A 97 -7.68 10.14 -2.48
C GLY A 97 -8.10 9.58 -3.84
N ARG A 98 -9.40 9.30 -4.00
CA ARG A 98 -9.94 8.73 -5.26
C ARG A 98 -9.95 9.70 -6.43
N SER A 99 -9.97 11.01 -6.14
CA SER A 99 -10.04 12.07 -7.14
C SER A 99 -8.68 12.72 -7.43
N THR A 100 -7.58 12.05 -7.08
CA THR A 100 -6.22 12.55 -7.28
C THR A 100 -5.39 11.59 -8.11
N ASN A 101 -4.25 12.07 -8.60
CA ASN A 101 -3.23 11.27 -9.24
C ASN A 101 -2.12 10.83 -8.25
N PHE A 102 -2.47 10.69 -6.96
CA PHE A 102 -1.52 10.33 -5.90
C PHE A 102 -1.38 8.82 -5.64
N CYS A 103 -2.00 7.95 -6.41
CA CYS A 103 -1.93 6.49 -6.20
C CYS A 103 -0.50 5.95 -6.12
N ALA A 104 0.40 6.42 -6.98
CA ALA A 104 1.82 6.03 -6.97
C ALA A 104 2.54 6.48 -5.70
N TYR A 105 2.22 7.67 -5.20
CA TYR A 105 2.82 8.17 -3.96
C TYR A 105 2.28 7.43 -2.74
N GLY A 106 1.00 7.06 -2.74
CA GLY A 106 0.43 6.18 -1.71
C GLY A 106 1.11 4.80 -1.69
N ALA A 107 1.29 4.18 -2.86
CA ALA A 107 2.02 2.91 -2.97
C ALA A 107 3.47 3.03 -2.48
N LEU A 108 4.17 4.12 -2.83
CA LEU A 108 5.52 4.39 -2.32
C LEU A 108 5.53 4.59 -0.80
N SER A 109 4.54 5.30 -0.24
CA SER A 109 4.42 5.52 1.20
C SER A 109 4.30 4.21 1.97
N TYR A 110 3.46 3.29 1.47
CA TYR A 110 3.35 1.96 2.03
C TYR A 110 4.70 1.24 2.05
N LEU A 111 5.47 1.30 0.96
CA LEU A 111 6.80 0.69 0.87
C LEU A 111 7.80 1.31 1.86
N VAL A 112 7.82 2.64 1.96
CA VAL A 112 8.71 3.36 2.89
C VAL A 112 8.39 2.98 4.33
N MET A 113 7.10 2.94 4.70
CA MET A 113 6.68 2.56 6.05
C MET A 113 6.99 1.11 6.41
N GLN A 114 7.05 0.21 5.42
CA GLN A 114 7.46 -1.18 5.67
C GLN A 114 8.98 -1.34 5.85
N LYS A 115 9.78 -0.38 5.38
CA LYS A 115 11.24 -0.46 5.42
C LYS A 115 11.87 0.44 6.48
N ASP A 116 11.43 1.68 6.59
CA ASP A 116 12.05 2.70 7.44
C ASP A 116 11.02 3.72 7.99
N PRO A 117 10.15 3.30 8.92
CA PRO A 117 9.16 4.19 9.53
C PRO A 117 9.81 5.34 10.34
N LEU A 118 10.94 5.10 11.02
CA LEU A 118 11.65 6.16 11.77
C LEU A 118 12.24 7.20 10.80
N GLY A 119 12.86 6.75 9.71
CA GLY A 119 13.36 7.64 8.67
C GLY A 119 12.24 8.50 8.08
N TYR A 120 11.06 7.92 7.82
CA TYR A 120 9.88 8.66 7.37
C TYR A 120 9.47 9.76 8.36
N VAL A 121 9.32 9.44 9.64
CA VAL A 121 8.89 10.42 10.65
C VAL A 121 9.93 11.52 10.87
N LYS A 122 11.21 11.17 10.95
CA LYS A 122 12.32 12.14 11.05
C LYS A 122 12.32 13.11 9.86
N PHE A 123 12.17 12.56 8.65
CA PHE A 123 12.07 13.36 7.44
C PHE A 123 10.88 14.31 7.46
N MET A 124 9.69 13.80 7.83
CA MET A 124 8.47 14.60 7.88
C MET A 124 8.56 15.71 8.92
N ASN A 125 9.12 15.42 10.09
CA ASN A 125 9.33 16.42 11.13
C ASN A 125 10.33 17.50 10.69
N GLU A 126 11.47 17.10 10.14
CA GLU A 126 12.48 18.06 9.63
C GLU A 126 11.91 18.92 8.49
N LEU A 127 11.17 18.32 7.56
CA LEU A 127 10.50 19.02 6.47
C LEU A 127 9.46 20.01 7.00
N TYR A 128 8.70 19.63 8.02
CA TYR A 128 7.75 20.50 8.70
C TYR A 128 8.45 21.67 9.35
N GLU A 129 9.49 21.45 10.15
CA GLU A 129 10.18 22.49 10.92
C GLU A 129 11.02 23.44 10.07
N LYS A 130 11.72 22.91 9.03
CA LYS A 130 12.71 23.65 8.25
C LYS A 130 12.27 24.01 6.83
N GLY A 131 11.12 23.51 6.37
CA GLY A 131 10.65 23.67 4.99
C GLY A 131 11.49 22.91 3.95
N SER A 132 12.48 22.15 4.38
CA SER A 132 13.31 21.27 3.55
C SER A 132 13.89 20.15 4.39
N ALA A 133 14.09 18.97 3.81
CA ALA A 133 14.68 17.82 4.48
C ALA A 133 15.36 16.89 3.47
N SER A 134 16.16 15.95 3.97
CA SER A 134 16.80 14.92 3.13
C SER A 134 16.31 13.54 3.52
N PHE A 135 16.01 12.68 2.51
CA PHE A 135 15.69 11.28 2.69
C PHE A 135 16.58 10.43 1.75
N ASN A 136 17.32 9.47 2.29
CA ASN A 136 18.27 8.65 1.53
C ASN A 136 19.15 9.48 0.58
N ASN A 137 19.83 10.51 1.11
CA ASN A 137 20.70 11.44 0.37
C ASN A 137 19.99 12.25 -0.73
N ASN A 138 18.67 12.27 -0.76
CA ASN A 138 17.89 13.09 -1.67
C ASN A 138 17.36 14.31 -0.92
N LEU A 139 17.84 15.50 -1.25
CA LEU A 139 17.32 16.75 -0.70
C LEU A 139 15.95 17.08 -1.31
N PHE A 140 14.98 17.35 -0.46
CA PHE A 140 13.64 17.85 -0.78
C PHE A 140 13.53 19.32 -0.38
N LYS A 141 13.22 20.15 -1.35
CA LYS A 141 13.01 21.59 -1.18
C LYS A 141 11.74 21.96 -1.96
N PRO A 142 10.56 21.79 -1.37
CA PRO A 142 9.29 22.02 -2.05
C PRO A 142 9.13 23.49 -2.42
N SER A 143 8.39 23.71 -3.51
CA SER A 143 8.05 25.06 -3.97
C SER A 143 7.08 25.76 -3.01
N LYS A 144 7.10 27.10 -2.99
CA LYS A 144 6.19 27.91 -2.16
C LYS A 144 4.72 27.58 -2.44
N GLY A 145 4.35 27.27 -3.70
CA GLY A 145 2.98 26.87 -4.07
C GLY A 145 2.57 25.58 -3.39
N VAL A 146 3.46 24.58 -3.35
CA VAL A 146 3.23 23.31 -2.66
C VAL A 146 3.11 23.51 -1.14
N MET A 147 3.99 24.30 -0.54
CA MET A 147 3.91 24.59 0.90
C MET A 147 2.59 25.28 1.29
N LYS A 148 2.11 26.21 0.44
CA LYS A 148 0.82 26.88 0.66
C LYS A 148 -0.38 25.94 0.43
N ALA A 149 -0.30 25.00 -0.50
CA ALA A 149 -1.40 24.09 -0.82
C ALA A 149 -1.59 22.96 0.21
N ALA A 150 -0.50 22.50 0.83
CA ALA A 150 -0.59 21.43 1.83
C ALA A 150 -1.48 21.88 3.02
N GLY A 151 -2.45 21.05 3.38
CA GLY A 151 -3.47 21.34 4.38
C GLY A 151 -4.74 21.98 3.83
N THR A 152 -4.79 22.35 2.54
CA THR A 152 -5.97 22.96 1.91
C THR A 152 -6.69 22.05 0.92
N LEU A 153 -6.10 20.90 0.58
CA LEU A 153 -6.68 20.03 -0.42
C LEU A 153 -8.01 19.46 0.11
N LYS A 154 -9.08 19.79 -0.60
CA LYS A 154 -10.43 19.31 -0.29
C LYS A 154 -10.74 18.13 -1.19
N PHE A 155 -10.91 16.96 -0.59
CA PHE A 155 -11.28 15.75 -1.31
C PHE A 155 -12.76 15.45 -1.10
N LYS A 156 -13.44 15.12 -2.17
CA LYS A 156 -14.82 14.63 -2.11
C LYS A 156 -14.77 13.13 -1.77
N GLY A 157 -15.10 12.79 -0.54
CA GLY A 157 -15.18 11.38 -0.12
C GLY A 157 -15.20 11.20 1.39
N VAL A 158 -15.39 9.96 1.82
CA VAL A 158 -15.51 9.58 3.23
C VAL A 158 -14.19 9.73 4.01
N LEU A 159 -13.06 9.76 3.28
CA LEU A 159 -11.72 9.92 3.85
C LEU A 159 -11.05 11.10 3.16
N ASP A 160 -10.91 12.20 3.87
CA ASP A 160 -10.06 13.31 3.45
C ASP A 160 -8.59 12.91 3.58
N ILE A 161 -7.75 13.39 2.64
CA ILE A 161 -6.30 13.22 2.79
C ILE A 161 -5.86 14.07 3.98
N ARG A 162 -5.19 13.42 4.92
CA ARG A 162 -4.77 14.02 6.17
C ARG A 162 -3.58 14.97 5.98
N HIS A 163 -3.33 15.85 6.92
CA HIS A 163 -2.37 16.95 6.79
C HIS A 163 -0.93 16.48 6.47
N ALA A 164 -0.41 15.47 7.17
CA ALA A 164 0.92 14.94 6.88
C ALA A 164 0.96 14.22 5.52
N GLU A 165 -0.09 13.51 5.15
CA GLU A 165 -0.19 12.86 3.83
C GLU A 165 -0.27 13.87 2.69
N GLN A 166 -1.01 14.97 2.84
CA GLN A 166 -1.03 16.06 1.85
C GLN A 166 0.37 16.64 1.65
N MET A 167 1.05 16.97 2.74
CA MET A 167 2.43 17.46 2.69
C MET A 167 3.34 16.47 1.96
N TRP A 168 3.31 15.20 2.35
CA TRP A 168 4.12 14.14 1.78
C TRP A 168 3.89 13.93 0.27
N PHE A 169 2.63 13.76 -0.15
CA PHE A 169 2.29 13.50 -1.55
C PHE A 169 2.63 14.69 -2.46
N LEU A 170 2.33 15.90 -2.01
CA LEU A 170 2.66 17.12 -2.75
C LEU A 170 4.17 17.31 -2.90
N VAL A 171 4.94 17.05 -1.84
CA VAL A 171 6.41 17.15 -1.84
C VAL A 171 7.04 16.11 -2.77
N LEU A 172 6.54 14.87 -2.76
CA LEU A 172 6.98 13.83 -3.70
C LEU A 172 6.67 14.23 -5.16
N ALA A 173 5.45 14.74 -5.41
CA ALA A 173 5.05 15.18 -6.75
C ALA A 173 5.87 16.37 -7.24
N ASP A 174 6.23 17.30 -6.35
CA ASP A 174 7.07 18.44 -6.69
C ASP A 174 8.52 18.04 -6.97
N LYS A 175 9.07 17.12 -6.18
CA LYS A 175 10.44 16.62 -6.33
C LYS A 175 10.64 15.75 -7.57
N PHE A 176 9.76 14.79 -7.77
CA PHE A 176 9.90 13.81 -8.85
C PHE A 176 9.08 14.20 -10.07
N LYS A 177 9.77 14.44 -11.19
CA LYS A 177 9.14 14.76 -12.48
C LYS A 177 9.43 13.66 -13.50
N GLY A 178 8.49 13.42 -14.40
CA GLY A 178 8.62 12.51 -15.52
C GLY A 178 8.12 13.19 -16.81
N TYR A 179 8.06 12.47 -17.92
CA TYR A 179 7.63 13.05 -19.20
C TYR A 179 6.18 13.58 -19.17
N LEU A 180 5.29 12.97 -18.37
CA LEU A 180 3.91 13.46 -18.21
C LEU A 180 3.85 14.85 -17.56
N ASN A 181 4.90 15.26 -16.85
CA ASN A 181 4.97 16.55 -16.16
C ASN A 181 5.69 17.64 -16.95
N LEU A 182 6.10 17.40 -18.21
CA LEU A 182 6.92 18.33 -18.99
C LEU A 182 6.28 19.70 -19.16
N PHE A 183 4.96 19.75 -19.37
CA PHE A 183 4.19 20.99 -19.57
C PHE A 183 3.57 21.54 -18.28
N HIS A 184 3.65 20.77 -17.15
CA HIS A 184 3.11 21.15 -15.83
C HIS A 184 4.18 20.99 -14.75
N LYS A 185 5.25 21.79 -14.83
CA LYS A 185 6.37 21.67 -13.89
C LYS A 185 6.11 22.34 -12.54
N LYS A 186 5.42 23.49 -12.53
CA LYS A 186 5.09 24.24 -11.32
C LYS A 186 3.68 23.90 -10.86
N PHE A 187 3.52 23.72 -9.55
CA PHE A 187 2.21 23.46 -8.95
C PHE A 187 1.28 24.67 -9.10
N LYS A 188 0.03 24.40 -9.46
CA LYS A 188 -1.11 25.30 -9.40
C LYS A 188 -2.23 24.64 -8.61
N GLU A 189 -3.12 25.41 -8.02
CA GLU A 189 -4.29 24.87 -7.31
C GLU A 189 -5.12 23.94 -8.21
N GLY A 190 -5.46 22.75 -7.71
CA GLY A 190 -6.13 21.70 -8.46
C GLY A 190 -5.22 20.72 -9.22
N ASP A 191 -3.89 20.94 -9.18
CA ASP A 191 -2.94 20.10 -9.93
C ASP A 191 -2.74 18.69 -9.33
N GLU A 192 -3.28 18.42 -8.14
CA GLU A 192 -3.28 17.08 -7.53
C GLU A 192 -4.04 16.04 -8.38
N ASN A 193 -4.87 16.50 -9.31
CA ASN A 193 -5.67 15.67 -10.18
C ASN A 193 -5.30 15.83 -11.69
N THR A 194 -4.21 16.54 -11.98
CA THR A 194 -3.73 16.77 -13.33
C THR A 194 -2.45 16.00 -13.65
N PHE A 195 -1.89 16.23 -14.84
CA PHE A 195 -0.59 15.69 -15.24
C PHE A 195 0.57 16.13 -14.32
N TRP A 196 0.42 17.23 -13.56
CA TRP A 196 1.44 17.63 -12.60
C TRP A 196 1.71 16.55 -11.54
N ALA A 197 0.65 15.92 -11.01
CA ALA A 197 0.73 14.84 -10.03
C ALA A 197 0.93 13.46 -10.68
N ALA A 198 0.62 13.30 -11.97
CA ALA A 198 0.65 12.00 -12.65
C ALA A 198 2.03 11.33 -12.59
N THR A 199 2.02 10.02 -12.46
CA THR A 199 3.23 9.20 -12.36
C THR A 199 3.20 8.09 -13.40
N ASN A 200 4.18 8.10 -14.29
CA ASN A 200 4.44 7.05 -15.25
C ASN A 200 5.37 5.97 -14.68
N LEU A 201 5.50 4.82 -15.35
CA LEU A 201 6.28 3.69 -14.86
C LEU A 201 7.73 4.05 -14.52
N ALA A 202 8.42 4.74 -15.45
CA ALA A 202 9.83 5.13 -15.23
C ALA A 202 10.01 6.15 -14.09
N LYS A 203 9.02 7.03 -13.86
CA LYS A 203 9.04 7.94 -12.70
C LYS A 203 8.86 7.16 -11.41
N PHE A 204 7.93 6.20 -11.36
CA PHE A 204 7.69 5.39 -10.17
C PHE A 204 8.91 4.53 -9.82
N ASP A 205 9.49 3.84 -10.80
CA ASP A 205 10.72 3.06 -10.64
C ASP A 205 11.84 3.90 -10.00
N ARG A 206 12.11 5.09 -10.55
CA ARG A 206 13.11 6.01 -10.00
C ARG A 206 12.76 6.52 -8.60
N MET A 207 11.48 6.80 -8.31
CA MET A 207 11.02 7.21 -6.99
C MET A 207 11.29 6.11 -5.97
N VAL A 208 10.89 4.88 -6.26
CA VAL A 208 11.09 3.72 -5.38
C VAL A 208 12.58 3.50 -5.12
N SER A 209 13.41 3.47 -6.18
CA SER A 209 14.87 3.30 -6.04
C SER A 209 15.49 4.39 -5.16
N LYS A 210 15.11 5.65 -5.37
CA LYS A 210 15.65 6.79 -4.61
C LYS A 210 15.19 6.79 -3.15
N MET A 211 13.93 6.47 -2.90
CA MET A 211 13.34 6.52 -1.56
C MET A 211 13.73 5.31 -0.71
N LEU A 212 13.84 4.14 -1.31
CA LEU A 212 14.21 2.92 -0.55
C LEU A 212 15.73 2.67 -0.52
N GLY A 213 16.51 3.37 -1.33
CA GLY A 213 17.96 3.14 -1.44
C GLY A 213 18.30 1.73 -1.94
N THR A 214 17.43 1.10 -2.74
CA THR A 214 17.58 -0.28 -3.18
C THR A 214 17.47 -0.39 -4.71
N HIS A 215 17.99 -1.50 -5.26
CA HIS A 215 17.87 -1.77 -6.68
C HIS A 215 16.43 -2.14 -7.05
N VAL A 216 15.95 -1.54 -8.12
CA VAL A 216 14.60 -1.72 -8.65
C VAL A 216 14.68 -2.11 -10.13
N LYS A 217 13.85 -3.05 -10.55
CA LYS A 217 13.75 -3.47 -11.94
C LYS A 217 12.30 -3.42 -12.40
N ALA A 218 12.00 -2.52 -13.32
CA ALA A 218 10.71 -2.45 -13.99
C ALA A 218 10.72 -3.17 -15.33
N VAL A 219 9.61 -3.84 -15.67
CA VAL A 219 9.32 -4.41 -16.99
C VAL A 219 7.95 -3.95 -17.45
N GLY A 220 7.80 -3.64 -18.75
CA GLY A 220 6.60 -3.02 -19.30
C GLY A 220 6.79 -1.52 -19.52
N SER A 221 5.70 -0.82 -19.80
CA SER A 221 5.68 0.65 -19.98
C SER A 221 4.25 1.20 -19.82
N ASP A 222 4.08 2.50 -20.01
CA ASP A 222 2.78 3.17 -19.97
C ASP A 222 1.89 2.78 -21.16
N LEU A 223 2.46 2.28 -22.25
CA LEU A 223 1.74 1.93 -23.48
C LEU A 223 1.89 0.45 -23.86
N ILE A 224 3.06 -0.15 -23.57
CA ILE A 224 3.40 -1.50 -24.00
C ILE A 224 3.43 -2.40 -22.75
N LYS A 225 2.60 -3.43 -22.77
CA LYS A 225 2.54 -4.43 -21.71
C LYS A 225 3.86 -5.20 -21.57
N PRO A 226 4.18 -5.71 -20.37
CA PRO A 226 5.36 -6.54 -20.17
C PRO A 226 5.33 -7.75 -21.13
N TRP A 227 6.44 -8.01 -21.79
CA TRP A 227 6.56 -9.20 -22.62
C TRP A 227 6.83 -10.44 -21.74
N VAL A 228 5.78 -10.88 -21.04
CA VAL A 228 5.79 -12.03 -20.14
C VAL A 228 4.80 -13.06 -20.68
N LYS A 229 5.30 -14.28 -20.98
CA LYS A 229 4.48 -15.36 -21.55
C LYS A 229 3.37 -15.77 -20.58
N ASP A 230 3.74 -16.03 -19.33
CA ASP A 230 2.82 -16.36 -18.23
C ASP A 230 3.03 -15.40 -17.04
N PRO A 231 2.18 -14.36 -16.89
CA PRO A 231 2.29 -13.41 -15.78
C PRO A 231 2.12 -14.04 -14.40
N TYR A 232 1.32 -15.09 -14.26
CA TYR A 232 1.13 -15.77 -12.98
C TYR A 232 2.45 -16.37 -12.47
N SER A 233 3.05 -17.26 -13.25
CA SER A 233 4.31 -17.92 -12.89
C SER A 233 5.45 -16.91 -12.71
N TYR A 234 5.46 -15.85 -13.53
CA TYR A 234 6.43 -14.77 -13.39
C TYR A 234 6.29 -14.05 -12.05
N LEU A 235 5.07 -13.69 -11.63
CA LEU A 235 4.80 -12.99 -10.37
C LEU A 235 5.07 -13.87 -9.16
N VAL A 236 4.67 -15.15 -9.18
CA VAL A 236 5.01 -16.14 -8.13
C VAL A 236 6.52 -16.19 -7.90
N LYS A 237 7.30 -16.33 -8.97
CA LYS A 237 8.76 -16.36 -8.88
C LYS A 237 9.34 -15.07 -8.30
N ARG A 238 8.77 -13.91 -8.66
CA ARG A 238 9.25 -12.61 -8.14
C ARG A 238 8.91 -12.43 -6.67
N LEU A 239 7.69 -12.74 -6.25
CA LEU A 239 7.27 -12.62 -4.85
C LEU A 239 8.12 -13.46 -3.88
N GLY A 240 8.70 -14.56 -4.35
CA GLY A 240 9.58 -15.40 -3.53
C GLY A 240 10.80 -14.67 -2.96
N ASN A 241 11.35 -13.69 -3.69
CA ASN A 241 12.59 -12.99 -3.31
C ASN A 241 12.59 -11.48 -3.54
N LYS A 242 11.46 -10.89 -3.92
CA LYS A 242 11.31 -9.46 -4.21
C LYS A 242 9.99 -8.95 -3.64
N VAL A 243 9.96 -7.66 -3.34
CA VAL A 243 8.69 -6.93 -3.22
C VAL A 243 8.22 -6.57 -4.62
N VAL A 244 6.93 -6.72 -4.89
CA VAL A 244 6.37 -6.51 -6.22
C VAL A 244 5.31 -5.43 -6.18
N SER A 245 5.49 -4.38 -6.99
CA SER A 245 4.42 -3.43 -7.31
C SER A 245 3.95 -3.66 -8.75
N LEU A 246 2.66 -3.50 -8.98
CA LEU A 246 2.05 -3.61 -10.30
C LEU A 246 1.49 -2.26 -10.74
N TYR A 247 1.77 -1.91 -11.99
CA TYR A 247 1.12 -0.80 -12.67
C TYR A 247 0.03 -1.36 -13.58
N ILE A 248 -1.22 -1.09 -13.25
CA ILE A 248 -2.38 -1.78 -13.79
C ILE A 248 -3.40 -0.84 -14.41
N ASN A 249 -4.19 -1.38 -15.33
CA ASN A 249 -5.43 -0.76 -15.75
C ASN A 249 -6.53 -1.07 -14.72
N ASN A 250 -6.85 -0.08 -13.91
CA ASN A 250 -7.84 -0.20 -12.84
C ASN A 250 -9.30 -0.22 -13.33
N GLN A 251 -9.57 0.15 -14.58
CA GLN A 251 -10.93 0.19 -15.15
C GLN A 251 -11.63 -1.17 -15.13
N ILE A 252 -10.85 -2.25 -15.28
CA ILE A 252 -11.39 -3.61 -15.30
C ILE A 252 -11.75 -4.07 -13.88
N ILE A 253 -11.04 -3.55 -12.88
CA ILE A 253 -11.20 -3.90 -11.45
C ILE A 253 -12.36 -3.09 -10.85
N HIS A 254 -12.44 -1.80 -11.17
CA HIS A 254 -13.44 -0.88 -10.63
C HIS A 254 -14.31 -0.27 -11.75
N LYS A 255 -15.09 -1.10 -12.42
CA LYS A 255 -15.95 -0.71 -13.56
C LYS A 255 -16.81 0.55 -13.34
N LYS A 256 -17.19 0.85 -12.10
CA LYS A 256 -18.05 2.00 -11.78
C LYS A 256 -17.38 3.38 -11.90
N ASN A 257 -16.05 3.46 -11.91
CA ASN A 257 -15.35 4.75 -11.81
C ASN A 257 -14.73 5.26 -13.12
N HIS A 258 -14.75 4.48 -14.21
CA HIS A 258 -13.98 4.78 -15.40
C HIS A 258 -14.71 4.58 -16.73
N ASP A 259 -16.04 4.72 -16.74
CA ASP A 259 -16.87 4.52 -17.94
C ASP A 259 -16.54 5.47 -19.12
N LYS A 260 -15.77 6.52 -18.84
CA LYS A 260 -15.42 7.55 -19.84
C LYS A 260 -14.11 7.30 -20.61
N ILE A 261 -13.24 6.39 -20.15
CA ILE A 261 -11.94 6.17 -20.81
C ILE A 261 -12.03 4.94 -21.73
N LYS A 262 -12.07 5.18 -23.03
CA LYS A 262 -12.14 4.13 -24.07
C LYS A 262 -10.82 3.41 -24.34
N PHE A 263 -9.69 3.94 -23.84
CA PHE A 263 -8.36 3.39 -24.10
C PHE A 263 -7.89 2.49 -22.96
N SER A 264 -7.28 1.36 -23.31
CA SER A 264 -6.62 0.46 -22.34
C SER A 264 -5.27 1.04 -21.96
N ILE A 265 -5.26 1.93 -20.96
CA ILE A 265 -4.05 2.54 -20.39
C ILE A 265 -3.93 2.15 -18.91
N PRO A 266 -2.72 2.11 -18.36
CA PRO A 266 -2.53 1.90 -16.93
C PRO A 266 -2.93 3.19 -16.19
N THR A 267 -3.60 3.01 -15.06
CA THR A 267 -4.13 4.13 -14.28
C THR A 267 -3.78 4.03 -12.80
N HIS A 268 -3.22 2.90 -12.34
CA HIS A 268 -3.12 2.65 -10.90
C HIS A 268 -1.94 1.78 -10.51
N TYR A 269 -1.38 2.05 -9.31
CA TYR A 269 -0.30 1.28 -8.69
C TYR A 269 -0.83 0.52 -7.47
N ILE A 270 -0.50 -0.77 -7.39
CA ILE A 270 -0.81 -1.63 -6.26
C ILE A 270 0.46 -2.34 -5.78
N ILE A 271 0.49 -2.73 -4.50
CA ILE A 271 1.58 -3.55 -3.94
C ILE A 271 1.07 -4.96 -3.74
N LEU A 272 1.60 -5.89 -4.53
CA LEU A 272 1.19 -7.28 -4.50
C LEU A 272 1.75 -7.98 -3.26
N LYS A 273 0.86 -8.58 -2.44
CA LYS A 273 1.21 -9.32 -1.23
C LYS A 273 1.28 -10.83 -1.49
N SER A 274 0.29 -11.35 -2.19
CA SER A 274 0.28 -12.75 -2.59
C SER A 274 -0.50 -12.96 -3.88
N ILE A 275 -0.19 -14.05 -4.55
CA ILE A 275 -0.91 -14.53 -5.73
C ILE A 275 -1.03 -16.04 -5.67
N THR A 276 -2.24 -16.54 -5.79
CA THR A 276 -2.52 -17.99 -5.81
C THR A 276 -3.39 -18.34 -7.00
N ARG A 277 -3.35 -19.59 -7.42
CA ARG A 277 -4.16 -20.10 -8.52
C ARG A 277 -4.83 -21.41 -8.11
N VAL A 278 -6.13 -21.47 -8.32
CA VAL A 278 -6.94 -22.69 -8.20
C VAL A 278 -7.72 -22.80 -9.50
N ASP A 279 -7.47 -23.84 -10.25
CA ASP A 279 -7.99 -24.05 -11.60
C ASP A 279 -7.72 -22.83 -12.52
N ASP A 280 -8.77 -22.23 -13.08
CA ASP A 280 -8.67 -21.03 -13.94
C ASP A 280 -8.77 -19.70 -13.17
N LYS A 281 -8.98 -19.76 -11.85
CA LYS A 281 -9.12 -18.57 -11.01
C LYS A 281 -7.79 -18.23 -10.35
N ILE A 282 -7.38 -16.98 -10.49
CA ILE A 282 -6.22 -16.39 -9.83
C ILE A 282 -6.72 -15.41 -8.78
N THR A 283 -6.30 -15.63 -7.54
CA THR A 283 -6.57 -14.73 -6.42
C THR A 283 -5.35 -13.86 -6.18
N LEU A 284 -5.54 -12.55 -6.22
CA LEU A 284 -4.55 -11.53 -5.89
C LEU A 284 -4.90 -10.94 -4.53
N ARG A 285 -3.94 -10.88 -3.61
CA ARG A 285 -4.01 -10.05 -2.40
C ARG A 285 -3.01 -8.92 -2.54
N TYR A 286 -3.44 -7.70 -2.36
CA TYR A 286 -2.62 -6.52 -2.58
C TYR A 286 -3.04 -5.36 -1.69
N TRP A 287 -2.10 -4.47 -1.42
CA TRP A 287 -2.39 -3.18 -0.82
C TRP A 287 -2.88 -2.20 -1.88
N ASP A 288 -3.96 -1.48 -1.57
CA ASP A 288 -4.58 -0.48 -2.43
C ASP A 288 -5.37 0.56 -1.61
N TYR A 289 -5.21 1.85 -1.92
CA TYR A 289 -5.95 2.97 -1.30
C TYR A 289 -6.08 2.89 0.23
N GLY A 290 -5.02 2.54 0.94
CA GLY A 290 -5.01 2.49 2.40
C GLY A 290 -5.58 1.21 3.02
N SER A 291 -5.80 0.15 2.24
CA SER A 291 -6.33 -1.12 2.71
C SER A 291 -5.76 -2.32 1.96
N ASP A 292 -5.89 -3.48 2.58
CA ASP A 292 -5.67 -4.76 1.92
C ASP A 292 -6.92 -5.17 1.14
N THR A 293 -6.69 -5.53 -0.11
CA THR A 293 -7.75 -5.91 -1.05
C THR A 293 -7.48 -7.32 -1.57
N GLU A 294 -8.53 -8.10 -1.74
CA GLU A 294 -8.48 -9.40 -2.39
C GLU A 294 -9.37 -9.41 -3.64
N MET A 295 -8.86 -9.98 -4.73
CA MET A 295 -9.59 -10.04 -5.98
C MET A 295 -9.33 -11.37 -6.69
N GLN A 296 -10.40 -11.95 -7.25
CA GLN A 296 -10.32 -13.14 -8.12
C GLN A 296 -10.52 -12.76 -9.59
N ILE A 297 -9.61 -13.21 -10.45
CA ILE A 297 -9.65 -12.97 -11.90
C ILE A 297 -9.16 -14.18 -12.67
N SER A 298 -9.43 -14.22 -13.98
CA SER A 298 -8.86 -15.22 -14.88
C SER A 298 -7.43 -14.87 -15.29
N ALA A 299 -6.65 -15.86 -15.74
CA ALA A 299 -5.32 -15.64 -16.31
C ALA A 299 -5.33 -14.66 -17.49
N LYS A 300 -6.37 -14.69 -18.32
CA LYS A 300 -6.59 -13.75 -19.42
C LYS A 300 -6.75 -12.32 -18.90
N THR A 301 -7.53 -12.14 -17.84
CA THR A 301 -7.73 -10.83 -17.20
C THR A 301 -6.44 -10.33 -16.56
N LEU A 302 -5.70 -11.19 -15.84
CA LEU A 302 -4.41 -10.82 -15.27
C LEU A 302 -3.46 -10.25 -16.34
N LYS A 303 -3.32 -10.95 -17.47
CA LYS A 303 -2.50 -10.48 -18.60
C LYS A 303 -3.03 -9.17 -19.21
N LYS A 304 -4.36 -8.97 -19.19
CA LYS A 304 -4.99 -7.76 -19.76
C LYS A 304 -4.76 -6.53 -18.90
N ILE A 305 -4.75 -6.65 -17.57
CA ILE A 305 -4.67 -5.49 -16.67
C ILE A 305 -3.25 -5.01 -16.41
N ILE A 306 -2.21 -5.84 -16.49
CA ILE A 306 -0.84 -5.49 -16.14
C ILE A 306 -0.17 -4.73 -17.30
N PHE A 307 0.36 -3.55 -17.02
CA PHE A 307 1.17 -2.72 -17.90
C PHE A 307 2.62 -2.59 -17.40
N GLY A 308 2.84 -2.65 -16.09
CA GLY A 308 4.17 -2.64 -15.50
C GLY A 308 4.26 -3.60 -14.32
N ILE A 309 5.42 -4.22 -14.19
CA ILE A 309 5.81 -5.04 -13.03
C ILE A 309 7.11 -4.46 -12.50
N ILE A 310 7.07 -3.98 -11.28
CA ILE A 310 8.20 -3.38 -10.59
C ILE A 310 8.65 -4.36 -9.51
N SER A 311 9.87 -4.86 -9.63
CA SER A 311 10.51 -5.80 -8.70
C SER A 311 11.55 -5.04 -7.89
N ILE A 312 11.40 -5.03 -6.57
CA ILE A 312 12.20 -4.28 -5.62
C ILE A 312 12.99 -5.29 -4.80
N ASP A 313 14.29 -5.10 -4.66
CA ASP A 313 15.14 -5.98 -3.86
C ASP A 313 14.72 -5.89 -2.38
N LYS A 314 14.62 -7.06 -1.75
CA LYS A 314 14.28 -7.17 -0.32
C LYS A 314 15.44 -6.73 0.54
#